data_2b19921b01266cb1998ca3cd069dea7d
#
_entry.id   2b19921b01266cb1998ca3cd069dea7d
#
_cell.length_a   1.000
_cell.length_b   1.000
_cell.length_c   1.000
_cell.angle_alpha   90.00
_cell.angle_beta   90.00
_cell.angle_gamma   90.00
#
_symmetry.space_group_name_H-M   'P 1'
#
loop_
_entity.id
_entity.type
_entity.pdbx_description
1 polymer ?
#
loop_
_entity_poly.entity_id
_entity_poly.type
_entity_poly.pdbx_seq_one_letter_code
_entity_poly.pdbx_strand_id
1 'polypeptide(L)'
;MNYNIAVIPGDGIGPEVIDESIKVLNKIGEKYNHTFEFEFLQAGGCAIDSMGTPLPEKTLERCKESDAVLLGAVGGTKWDNPNAKIRPEQALLGLRGGLNLYCNLRPALLYKPLKEASPLKDSIIDDGIDICVVRELTGGIYFGERGREVVDRVISAYDTERYNINEIKRIVKIGFETAMKRNKKLTSVDKANILESSRLWRGVVEEMSKEYPEVEVNHLYIDNASMQLVRDPKQFDVIVTSNMFGDILSDEASMITGSIGMLPSASLGEGTLGMYEPIHGSAPDIAGKGIANPLATILSTAMMLRYSFNLEQEARDIEDAVIKVLEEGYRTGDIKSKGTTLVGTKEMGQLVVEKI
;
A
#
# COMPACT_ATOMS: atom_id res chain seq x y z
N MET A 1 -22.27 6.69 -14.02
CA MET A 1 -21.78 7.69 -13.05
C MET A 1 -20.48 8.26 -13.57
N ASN A 2 -20.12 9.49 -13.23
CA ASN A 2 -18.88 10.14 -13.67
C ASN A 2 -17.96 10.31 -12.46
N TYR A 3 -16.68 10.00 -12.64
CA TYR A 3 -15.65 10.09 -11.58
C TYR A 3 -14.41 10.78 -12.13
N ASN A 4 -13.88 11.74 -11.37
CA ASN A 4 -12.65 12.46 -11.68
C ASN A 4 -11.48 11.86 -10.90
N ILE A 5 -10.48 11.35 -11.58
CA ILE A 5 -9.33 10.68 -10.98
C ILE A 5 -8.06 11.50 -11.26
N ALA A 6 -7.41 11.97 -10.20
CA ALA A 6 -6.07 12.51 -10.31
C ALA A 6 -5.09 11.35 -10.50
N VAL A 7 -4.35 11.35 -11.61
CA VAL A 7 -3.39 10.31 -11.95
C VAL A 7 -1.98 10.87 -11.84
N ILE A 8 -1.17 10.25 -10.99
CA ILE A 8 0.24 10.59 -10.81
C ILE A 8 1.09 9.38 -11.25
N PRO A 9 1.54 9.34 -12.51
CA PRO A 9 2.39 8.24 -12.97
C PRO A 9 3.70 8.14 -12.17
N GLY A 10 4.29 9.28 -11.82
CA GLY A 10 5.51 9.36 -11.02
C GLY A 10 6.76 8.95 -11.80
N ASP A 11 7.59 8.10 -11.18
CA ASP A 11 8.94 7.77 -11.63
C ASP A 11 9.09 6.28 -12.00
N GLY A 12 10.16 5.97 -12.71
CA GLY A 12 10.57 4.59 -12.98
C GLY A 12 9.53 3.77 -13.75
N ILE A 13 9.08 2.65 -13.17
CA ILE A 13 8.03 1.81 -13.76
C ILE A 13 6.61 2.38 -13.59
N GLY A 14 6.44 3.43 -12.80
CA GLY A 14 5.14 4.01 -12.48
C GLY A 14 4.28 4.30 -13.73
N PRO A 15 4.79 4.99 -14.77
CA PRO A 15 4.04 5.22 -15.99
C PRO A 15 3.56 3.93 -16.68
N GLU A 16 4.41 2.89 -16.73
CA GLU A 16 4.07 1.62 -17.39
C GLU A 16 2.90 0.89 -16.69
N VAL A 17 2.91 0.86 -15.35
CA VAL A 17 1.88 0.15 -14.57
C VAL A 17 0.57 0.95 -14.48
N ILE A 18 0.64 2.29 -14.50
CA ILE A 18 -0.53 3.17 -14.57
C ILE A 18 -1.26 3.01 -15.91
N ASP A 19 -0.55 2.95 -17.03
CA ASP A 19 -1.16 2.76 -18.34
C ASP A 19 -2.04 1.50 -18.40
N GLU A 20 -1.61 0.41 -17.76
CA GLU A 20 -2.39 -0.83 -17.72
C GLU A 20 -3.63 -0.69 -16.79
N SER A 21 -3.50 0.02 -15.68
CA SER A 21 -4.63 0.30 -14.78
C SER A 21 -5.71 1.17 -15.44
N ILE A 22 -5.31 2.15 -16.26
CA ILE A 22 -6.25 2.98 -17.03
C ILE A 22 -7.03 2.15 -18.05
N LYS A 23 -6.39 1.18 -18.74
CA LYS A 23 -7.08 0.27 -19.64
C LYS A 23 -8.14 -0.56 -18.91
N VAL A 24 -7.82 -1.05 -17.72
CA VAL A 24 -8.75 -1.80 -16.87
C VAL A 24 -9.93 -0.91 -16.45
N LEU A 25 -9.69 0.33 -16.01
CA LEU A 25 -10.76 1.29 -15.67
C LEU A 25 -11.67 1.58 -16.87
N ASN A 26 -11.08 1.82 -18.04
CA ASN A 26 -11.87 2.04 -19.26
C ASN A 26 -12.77 0.84 -19.58
N LYS A 27 -12.24 -0.38 -19.44
CA LYS A 27 -13.02 -1.61 -19.66
C LYS A 27 -14.18 -1.76 -18.67
N ILE A 28 -13.93 -1.47 -17.39
CA ILE A 28 -14.99 -1.42 -16.36
C ILE A 28 -16.02 -0.33 -16.69
N GLY A 29 -15.57 0.84 -17.13
CA GLY A 29 -16.44 1.92 -17.57
C GLY A 29 -17.38 1.50 -18.71
N GLU A 30 -16.84 0.82 -19.73
CA GLU A 30 -17.63 0.25 -20.83
C GLU A 30 -18.66 -0.78 -20.33
N LYS A 31 -18.24 -1.72 -19.46
CA LYS A 31 -19.10 -2.80 -18.96
C LYS A 31 -20.25 -2.31 -18.10
N TYR A 32 -20.00 -1.31 -17.25
CA TYR A 32 -20.96 -0.83 -16.24
C TYR A 32 -21.55 0.55 -16.56
N ASN A 33 -21.22 1.12 -17.71
CA ASN A 33 -21.67 2.44 -18.15
C ASN A 33 -21.27 3.56 -17.15
N HIS A 34 -20.00 3.52 -16.73
CA HIS A 34 -19.35 4.57 -15.94
C HIS A 34 -18.40 5.37 -16.82
N THR A 35 -18.20 6.63 -16.49
CA THR A 35 -17.19 7.48 -17.12
C THR A 35 -16.12 7.82 -16.09
N PHE A 36 -14.86 7.49 -16.40
CA PHE A 36 -13.69 7.89 -15.61
C PHE A 36 -12.94 8.96 -16.39
N GLU A 37 -12.81 10.14 -15.78
CA GLU A 37 -12.01 11.25 -16.31
C GLU A 37 -10.66 11.29 -15.60
N PHE A 38 -9.58 11.32 -16.38
CA PHE A 38 -8.22 11.22 -15.86
C PHE A 38 -7.50 12.56 -16.00
N GLU A 39 -7.06 13.14 -14.89
CA GLU A 39 -6.19 14.30 -14.89
C GLU A 39 -4.76 13.88 -14.51
N PHE A 40 -3.84 13.99 -15.48
CA PHE A 40 -2.45 13.61 -15.27
C PHE A 40 -1.68 14.73 -14.59
N LEU A 41 -1.07 14.40 -13.46
CA LEU A 41 -0.33 15.32 -12.59
C LEU A 41 1.10 14.81 -12.36
N GLN A 42 2.01 15.72 -12.05
CA GLN A 42 3.41 15.39 -11.75
C GLN A 42 3.68 15.48 -10.25
N ALA A 43 4.34 14.45 -9.71
CA ALA A 43 4.93 14.44 -8.37
C ALA A 43 6.11 13.45 -8.35
N GLY A 44 6.99 13.58 -7.37
CA GLY A 44 8.19 12.73 -7.26
C GLY A 44 9.40 13.35 -7.97
N GLY A 45 10.28 12.49 -8.47
CA GLY A 45 11.50 12.87 -9.14
C GLY A 45 11.28 13.60 -10.45
N CYS A 46 10.28 13.20 -11.23
CA CYS A 46 9.89 13.87 -12.47
C CYS A 46 9.47 15.34 -12.22
N ALA A 47 8.80 15.61 -11.10
CA ALA A 47 8.45 16.98 -10.71
C ALA A 47 9.65 17.78 -10.20
N ILE A 48 10.61 17.14 -9.51
CA ILE A 48 11.88 17.77 -9.14
C ILE A 48 12.61 18.23 -10.39
N ASP A 49 12.68 17.38 -11.41
CA ASP A 49 13.40 17.70 -12.66
C ASP A 49 12.73 18.82 -13.45
N SER A 50 11.42 18.86 -13.51
CA SER A 50 10.68 19.84 -14.33
C SER A 50 10.34 21.14 -13.60
N MET A 51 10.12 21.09 -12.27
CA MET A 51 9.59 22.21 -11.48
C MET A 51 10.42 22.53 -10.23
N GLY A 52 11.49 21.76 -9.91
CA GLY A 52 12.36 21.98 -8.76
C GLY A 52 11.75 21.62 -7.40
N THR A 53 10.56 20.99 -7.38
CA THR A 53 9.87 20.55 -6.16
C THR A 53 9.30 19.14 -6.34
N PRO A 54 9.34 18.27 -5.31
CA PRO A 54 8.79 16.93 -5.42
C PRO A 54 7.25 16.91 -5.46
N LEU A 55 6.60 17.90 -4.86
CA LEU A 55 5.15 18.06 -4.88
C LEU A 55 4.79 19.51 -5.20
N PRO A 56 4.44 19.82 -6.45
CA PRO A 56 3.91 21.14 -6.81
C PRO A 56 2.59 21.42 -6.07
N GLU A 57 2.40 22.65 -5.61
CA GLU A 57 1.18 23.07 -4.90
C GLU A 57 -0.09 22.79 -5.74
N LYS A 58 -0.04 23.12 -7.03
CA LYS A 58 -1.14 22.82 -7.97
C LYS A 58 -1.48 21.33 -8.04
N THR A 59 -0.49 20.43 -7.95
CA THR A 59 -0.75 18.98 -7.93
C THR A 59 -1.56 18.62 -6.70
N LEU A 60 -1.19 19.10 -5.52
CA LEU A 60 -1.91 18.82 -4.29
C LEU A 60 -3.34 19.41 -4.32
N GLU A 61 -3.52 20.62 -4.85
CA GLU A 61 -4.84 21.24 -5.01
C GLU A 61 -5.74 20.39 -5.92
N ARG A 62 -5.25 19.96 -7.08
CA ARG A 62 -6.01 19.13 -8.00
C ARG A 62 -6.37 17.77 -7.40
N CYS A 63 -5.46 17.16 -6.64
CA CYS A 63 -5.75 15.93 -5.89
C CYS A 63 -6.88 16.12 -4.85
N LYS A 64 -6.96 17.29 -4.21
CA LYS A 64 -8.06 17.60 -3.27
C LYS A 64 -9.42 17.77 -3.95
N GLU A 65 -9.42 18.20 -5.21
CA GLU A 65 -10.63 18.42 -6.01
C GLU A 65 -11.12 17.17 -6.73
N SER A 66 -10.31 16.11 -6.78
CA SER A 66 -10.66 14.84 -7.42
C SER A 66 -11.43 13.90 -6.48
N ASP A 67 -12.11 12.91 -7.06
CA ASP A 67 -12.83 11.87 -6.31
C ASP A 67 -11.87 10.80 -5.76
N ALA A 68 -10.74 10.59 -6.42
CA ALA A 68 -9.67 9.69 -5.98
C ALA A 68 -8.32 10.06 -6.60
N VAL A 69 -7.23 9.58 -6.01
CA VAL A 69 -5.87 9.70 -6.54
C VAL A 69 -5.31 8.32 -6.86
N LEU A 70 -4.84 8.12 -8.08
CA LEU A 70 -4.13 6.92 -8.51
C LEU A 70 -2.66 7.28 -8.73
N LEU A 71 -1.77 6.65 -7.97
CA LEU A 71 -0.33 6.91 -7.99
C LEU A 71 0.43 5.67 -8.44
N GLY A 72 1.38 5.83 -9.36
CA GLY A 72 2.24 4.74 -9.84
C GLY A 72 3.38 4.45 -8.88
N ALA A 73 4.44 5.23 -8.94
CA ALA A 73 5.58 5.08 -8.03
C ALA A 73 6.39 6.38 -7.97
N VAL A 74 7.14 6.60 -6.89
CA VAL A 74 8.07 7.74 -6.77
C VAL A 74 9.44 7.26 -6.33
N GLY A 75 10.48 8.01 -6.71
CA GLY A 75 11.85 7.74 -6.33
C GLY A 75 12.74 7.30 -7.49
N GLY A 76 14.03 7.18 -7.21
CA GLY A 76 15.02 6.70 -8.17
C GLY A 76 16.45 7.05 -7.77
N THR A 77 17.41 6.26 -8.26
CA THR A 77 18.85 6.40 -7.94
C THR A 77 19.43 7.78 -8.28
N LYS A 78 18.85 8.47 -9.25
CA LYS A 78 19.25 9.83 -9.65
C LYS A 78 19.15 10.85 -8.49
N TRP A 79 18.17 10.70 -7.61
CA TRP A 79 17.90 11.60 -6.49
C TRP A 79 18.34 11.03 -5.13
N ASP A 80 18.99 9.86 -5.11
CA ASP A 80 19.40 9.15 -3.90
C ASP A 80 20.74 9.68 -3.34
N ASN A 81 20.76 10.98 -3.07
CA ASN A 81 21.90 11.62 -2.41
C ASN A 81 21.58 11.82 -0.92
N PRO A 82 22.32 11.22 0.03
CA PRO A 82 22.08 11.38 1.47
C PRO A 82 22.08 12.83 1.97
N ASN A 83 22.76 13.72 1.25
CA ASN A 83 22.85 15.15 1.59
C ASN A 83 21.83 16.03 0.84
N ALA A 84 21.00 15.44 -0.03
CA ALA A 84 19.97 16.18 -0.74
C ALA A 84 18.89 16.67 0.23
N LYS A 85 18.55 17.95 0.14
CA LYS A 85 17.45 18.56 0.90
C LYS A 85 16.08 18.22 0.31
N ILE A 86 16.03 17.95 -0.99
CA ILE A 86 14.82 17.67 -1.75
C ILE A 86 14.92 16.24 -2.26
N ARG A 87 13.91 15.41 -1.95
CA ARG A 87 13.83 14.00 -2.33
C ARG A 87 12.45 13.66 -2.87
N PRO A 88 12.34 12.73 -3.83
CA PRO A 88 11.05 12.31 -4.40
C PRO A 88 10.02 11.83 -3.35
N GLU A 89 10.46 11.12 -2.31
CA GLU A 89 9.63 10.56 -1.24
C GLU A 89 8.87 11.64 -0.45
N GLN A 90 9.35 12.88 -0.46
CA GLN A 90 8.65 14.02 0.13
C GLN A 90 7.30 14.29 -0.57
N ALA A 91 7.17 13.92 -1.85
CA ALA A 91 5.89 14.01 -2.56
C ALA A 91 4.84 13.10 -1.92
N LEU A 92 5.23 11.86 -1.62
CA LEU A 92 4.34 10.87 -1.01
C LEU A 92 3.89 11.30 0.39
N LEU A 93 4.83 11.73 1.23
CA LEU A 93 4.52 12.25 2.56
C LEU A 93 3.65 13.52 2.49
N GLY A 94 3.94 14.41 1.54
CA GLY A 94 3.17 15.63 1.30
C GLY A 94 1.74 15.36 0.84
N LEU A 95 1.53 14.38 -0.05
CA LEU A 95 0.19 13.95 -0.48
C LEU A 95 -0.58 13.34 0.70
N ARG A 96 0.01 12.41 1.44
CA ARG A 96 -0.63 11.75 2.60
C ARG A 96 -1.04 12.77 3.67
N GLY A 97 -0.14 13.69 4.03
CA GLY A 97 -0.43 14.76 4.99
C GLY A 97 -1.42 15.78 4.44
N GLY A 98 -1.22 16.25 3.21
CA GLY A 98 -2.05 17.29 2.58
C GLY A 98 -3.48 16.85 2.26
N LEU A 99 -3.71 15.55 2.04
CA LEU A 99 -5.03 14.94 1.84
C LEU A 99 -5.59 14.33 3.14
N ASN A 100 -4.87 14.44 4.26
CA ASN A 100 -5.24 13.87 5.57
C ASN A 100 -5.54 12.35 5.52
N LEU A 101 -4.71 11.60 4.79
CA LEU A 101 -4.84 10.15 4.64
C LEU A 101 -4.07 9.45 5.76
N TYR A 102 -4.73 9.13 6.85
CA TYR A 102 -4.10 8.61 8.07
C TYR A 102 -4.06 7.09 8.16
N CYS A 103 -4.82 6.39 7.32
CA CYS A 103 -4.90 4.93 7.30
C CYS A 103 -4.37 4.40 5.99
N ASN A 104 -3.45 3.43 6.05
CA ASN A 104 -3.03 2.68 4.88
C ASN A 104 -3.43 1.21 5.04
N LEU A 105 -4.30 0.75 4.16
CA LEU A 105 -4.71 -0.65 4.07
C LEU A 105 -3.81 -1.37 3.08
N ARG A 106 -3.14 -2.43 3.53
CA ARG A 106 -2.24 -3.28 2.74
C ARG A 106 -2.65 -4.75 2.87
N PRO A 107 -3.54 -5.25 2.00
CA PRO A 107 -3.87 -6.66 1.97
C PRO A 107 -2.71 -7.48 1.41
N ALA A 108 -2.31 -8.54 2.11
CA ALA A 108 -1.32 -9.52 1.71
C ALA A 108 -2.02 -10.87 1.51
N LEU A 109 -2.36 -11.16 0.26
CA LEU A 109 -3.07 -12.37 -0.14
C LEU A 109 -2.15 -13.27 -0.95
N LEU A 110 -1.99 -14.54 -0.51
CA LEU A 110 -1.36 -15.57 -1.32
C LEU A 110 -2.40 -16.20 -2.25
N TYR A 111 -2.34 -15.84 -3.51
CA TYR A 111 -3.19 -16.44 -4.55
C TYR A 111 -2.82 -17.91 -4.76
N LYS A 112 -3.82 -18.80 -4.80
CA LYS A 112 -3.59 -20.25 -5.01
C LYS A 112 -2.67 -20.55 -6.20
N PRO A 113 -2.82 -19.91 -7.38
CA PRO A 113 -1.94 -20.13 -8.52
C PRO A 113 -0.49 -19.64 -8.31
N LEU A 114 -0.23 -18.85 -7.26
CA LEU A 114 1.09 -18.31 -6.92
C LEU A 114 1.75 -19.02 -5.73
N LYS A 115 1.21 -20.14 -5.27
CA LYS A 115 1.76 -20.88 -4.13
C LYS A 115 3.26 -21.17 -4.27
N GLU A 116 3.71 -21.55 -5.46
CA GLU A 116 5.13 -21.82 -5.74
C GLU A 116 6.03 -20.56 -5.74
N ALA A 117 5.45 -19.35 -5.81
CA ALA A 117 6.22 -18.11 -5.71
C ALA A 117 6.55 -17.73 -4.26
N SER A 118 5.83 -18.28 -3.27
CA SER A 118 6.13 -18.08 -1.86
C SER A 118 7.47 -18.72 -1.47
N PRO A 119 8.32 -18.04 -0.71
CA PRO A 119 9.56 -18.63 -0.18
C PRO A 119 9.33 -19.57 1.01
N LEU A 120 8.10 -19.62 1.53
CA LEU A 120 7.75 -20.45 2.68
C LEU A 120 7.52 -21.91 2.28
N LYS A 121 7.72 -22.80 3.25
CA LYS A 121 7.41 -24.24 3.05
C LYS A 121 5.92 -24.45 2.84
N ASP A 122 5.56 -25.38 1.98
CA ASP A 122 4.18 -25.77 1.70
C ASP A 122 3.35 -26.02 2.96
N SER A 123 3.92 -26.71 3.95
CA SER A 123 3.24 -27.00 5.24
C SER A 123 2.84 -25.75 6.05
N ILE A 124 3.44 -24.59 5.75
CA ILE A 124 3.13 -23.31 6.39
C ILE A 124 1.99 -22.60 5.64
N ILE A 125 1.92 -22.77 4.32
CA ILE A 125 1.03 -22.02 3.43
C ILE A 125 -0.10 -22.84 2.81
N ASP A 126 -0.27 -24.11 3.22
CA ASP A 126 -1.26 -25.03 2.63
C ASP A 126 -2.70 -24.51 2.66
N ASP A 127 -3.07 -23.78 3.72
CA ASP A 127 -4.39 -23.16 3.87
C ASP A 127 -4.48 -21.73 3.24
N GLY A 128 -3.39 -21.29 2.58
CA GLY A 128 -3.28 -19.92 2.05
C GLY A 128 -2.82 -18.92 3.10
N ILE A 129 -2.67 -17.67 2.67
CA ILE A 129 -2.38 -16.51 3.51
C ILE A 129 -3.34 -15.40 3.08
N ASP A 130 -4.03 -14.79 4.04
CA ASP A 130 -4.90 -13.63 3.83
C ASP A 130 -4.82 -12.70 5.04
N ILE A 131 -3.91 -11.74 4.99
CA ILE A 131 -3.61 -10.79 6.06
C ILE A 131 -3.91 -9.38 5.57
N CYS A 132 -4.53 -8.55 6.42
CA CYS A 132 -4.68 -7.12 6.14
C CYS A 132 -3.88 -6.31 7.16
N VAL A 133 -2.84 -5.61 6.71
CA VAL A 133 -2.09 -4.67 7.55
C VAL A 133 -2.77 -3.30 7.50
N VAL A 134 -3.22 -2.82 8.66
CA VAL A 134 -3.78 -1.50 8.90
C VAL A 134 -2.69 -0.64 9.53
N ARG A 135 -2.00 0.14 8.69
CA ARG A 135 -0.85 0.97 9.06
C ARG A 135 -1.32 2.40 9.33
N GLU A 136 -0.96 2.97 10.46
CA GLU A 136 -1.05 4.42 10.67
C GLU A 136 -0.08 5.13 9.71
N LEU A 137 -0.48 6.28 9.13
CA LEU A 137 0.23 6.81 7.97
C LEU A 137 0.72 8.26 8.12
N THR A 138 0.23 9.02 9.09
CA THR A 138 0.48 10.47 9.22
C THR A 138 1.10 10.88 10.54
N GLY A 139 1.49 9.92 11.36
CA GLY A 139 2.16 10.14 12.65
C GLY A 139 3.49 9.39 12.76
N GLY A 140 3.97 9.26 13.97
CA GLY A 140 5.16 8.51 14.32
C GLY A 140 6.47 9.14 13.86
N ILE A 141 7.48 8.31 13.68
CA ILE A 141 8.85 8.76 13.40
C ILE A 141 9.01 9.44 12.02
N TYR A 142 8.13 9.14 11.06
CA TYR A 142 8.18 9.75 9.72
C TYR A 142 7.72 11.20 9.70
N PHE A 143 6.91 11.61 10.68
CA PHE A 143 6.37 12.96 10.79
C PHE A 143 6.85 13.70 12.06
N GLY A 144 7.59 13.02 12.93
CA GLY A 144 8.14 13.57 14.15
C GLY A 144 9.28 14.57 13.91
N GLU A 145 9.60 15.29 14.98
CA GLU A 145 10.74 16.19 14.99
C GLU A 145 12.03 15.41 14.76
N ARG A 146 12.90 15.98 13.92
CA ARG A 146 14.18 15.37 13.58
C ARG A 146 15.24 16.42 13.39
N GLY A 147 16.50 16.05 13.62
CA GLY A 147 17.58 17.00 13.44
C GLY A 147 18.96 16.40 13.60
N ARG A 148 19.93 17.29 13.42
CA ARG A 148 21.33 17.09 13.77
C ARG A 148 21.77 18.18 14.72
N GLU A 149 22.48 17.82 15.76
CA GLU A 149 23.02 18.74 16.76
C GLU A 149 24.46 18.37 17.10
N VAL A 150 25.16 19.28 17.75
CA VAL A 150 26.52 19.01 18.27
C VAL A 150 26.42 18.90 19.77
N VAL A 151 26.60 17.69 20.28
CA VAL A 151 26.65 17.38 21.73
C VAL A 151 28.09 16.99 22.06
N ASP A 152 28.69 17.65 23.03
CA ASP A 152 30.08 17.41 23.48
C ASP A 152 31.11 17.41 22.32
N ARG A 153 30.94 18.28 21.33
CA ARG A 153 31.75 18.42 20.10
C ARG A 153 31.61 17.25 19.12
N VAL A 154 30.60 16.38 19.30
CA VAL A 154 30.28 15.26 18.42
C VAL A 154 28.96 15.55 17.72
N ILE A 155 28.91 15.26 16.41
CA ILE A 155 27.65 15.38 15.64
C ILE A 155 26.75 14.23 16.01
N SER A 156 25.56 14.54 16.49
CA SER A 156 24.46 13.62 16.77
C SER A 156 23.29 13.87 15.84
N ALA A 157 22.51 12.82 15.55
CA ALA A 157 21.26 12.92 14.80
C ALA A 157 20.14 12.25 15.57
N TYR A 158 18.92 12.76 15.48
CA TYR A 158 17.75 12.20 16.11
C TYR A 158 16.52 12.27 15.22
N ASP A 159 15.62 11.31 15.38
CA ASP A 159 14.26 11.28 14.89
C ASP A 159 13.32 10.91 16.04
N THR A 160 12.20 11.62 16.18
CA THR A 160 11.26 11.44 17.29
C THR A 160 10.04 10.66 16.87
N GLU A 161 9.75 9.56 17.54
CA GLU A 161 8.46 8.90 17.41
C GLU A 161 7.46 9.52 18.39
N ARG A 162 6.39 10.13 17.85
CA ARG A 162 5.34 10.75 18.65
C ARG A 162 3.97 10.34 18.12
N TYR A 163 3.09 9.94 19.05
CA TYR A 163 1.68 9.69 18.81
C TYR A 163 0.84 10.34 19.91
N ASN A 164 -0.30 10.90 19.54
CA ASN A 164 -1.33 11.31 20.49
C ASN A 164 -2.51 10.30 20.49
N ILE A 165 -3.35 10.38 21.51
CA ILE A 165 -4.49 9.46 21.69
C ILE A 165 -5.45 9.49 20.49
N ASN A 166 -5.70 10.64 19.88
CA ASN A 166 -6.64 10.76 18.77
C ASN A 166 -6.11 10.09 17.50
N GLU A 167 -4.81 10.24 17.22
CA GLU A 167 -4.15 9.55 16.10
C GLU A 167 -4.24 8.03 16.27
N ILE A 168 -4.02 7.54 17.49
CA ILE A 168 -4.12 6.10 17.77
C ILE A 168 -5.58 5.64 17.67
N LYS A 169 -6.53 6.35 18.28
CA LYS A 169 -7.95 5.97 18.27
C LYS A 169 -8.51 5.86 16.86
N ARG A 170 -8.20 6.82 15.96
CA ARG A 170 -8.73 6.82 14.60
C ARG A 170 -8.25 5.60 13.78
N ILE A 171 -6.98 5.21 13.91
CA ILE A 171 -6.45 4.07 13.17
C ILE A 171 -6.86 2.73 13.79
N VAL A 172 -6.89 2.63 15.11
CA VAL A 172 -7.33 1.44 15.85
C VAL A 172 -8.81 1.14 15.55
N LYS A 173 -9.65 2.19 15.44
CA LYS A 173 -11.04 2.04 15.01
C LYS A 173 -11.13 1.36 13.64
N ILE A 174 -10.34 1.81 12.65
CA ILE A 174 -10.30 1.17 11.32
C ILE A 174 -9.84 -0.29 11.44
N GLY A 175 -8.86 -0.58 12.30
CA GLY A 175 -8.42 -1.95 12.58
C GLY A 175 -9.56 -2.84 13.08
N PHE A 176 -10.34 -2.38 14.06
CA PHE A 176 -11.51 -3.10 14.57
C PHE A 176 -12.61 -3.26 13.52
N GLU A 177 -12.96 -2.19 12.81
CA GLU A 177 -13.98 -2.22 11.75
C GLU A 177 -13.59 -3.16 10.60
N THR A 178 -12.29 -3.23 10.28
CA THR A 178 -11.74 -4.17 9.30
C THR A 178 -11.85 -5.60 9.82
N ALA A 179 -11.48 -5.86 11.07
CA ALA A 179 -11.59 -7.18 11.69
C ALA A 179 -13.05 -7.65 11.75
N MET A 180 -14.00 -6.77 12.07
CA MET A 180 -15.44 -7.09 12.08
C MET A 180 -15.97 -7.56 10.72
N LYS A 181 -15.40 -7.07 9.62
CA LYS A 181 -15.75 -7.47 8.24
C LYS A 181 -15.01 -8.73 7.78
N ARG A 182 -14.04 -9.21 8.56
CA ARG A 182 -13.20 -10.38 8.27
C ARG A 182 -13.42 -11.48 9.33
N ASN A 183 -12.36 -12.13 9.78
CA ASN A 183 -12.44 -13.28 10.70
C ASN A 183 -12.51 -12.89 12.19
N LYS A 184 -12.75 -11.60 12.48
CA LYS A 184 -12.88 -11.05 13.85
C LYS A 184 -11.63 -11.27 14.71
N LYS A 185 -10.44 -11.21 14.11
CA LYS A 185 -9.16 -11.26 14.79
C LYS A 185 -8.36 -10.00 14.53
N LEU A 186 -7.90 -9.35 15.57
CA LEU A 186 -7.05 -8.16 15.50
C LEU A 186 -5.76 -8.39 16.29
N THR A 187 -4.63 -8.30 15.61
CA THR A 187 -3.32 -8.30 16.26
C THR A 187 -2.77 -6.87 16.29
N SER A 188 -2.67 -6.31 17.48
CA SER A 188 -2.00 -5.02 17.69
C SER A 188 -0.50 -5.24 17.83
N VAL A 189 0.27 -4.63 16.94
CA VAL A 189 1.74 -4.75 16.95
C VAL A 189 2.39 -3.46 17.40
N ASP A 190 3.25 -3.56 18.41
CA ASP A 190 3.90 -2.44 19.06
C ASP A 190 5.29 -2.81 19.63
N LYS A 191 5.93 -1.91 20.37
CA LYS A 191 7.16 -2.16 21.13
C LYS A 191 7.01 -1.68 22.60
N ALA A 192 5.89 -1.99 23.24
CA ALA A 192 5.50 -1.48 24.55
C ALA A 192 6.46 -1.86 25.69
N ASN A 193 7.27 -2.91 25.50
CA ASN A 193 8.33 -3.25 26.47
C ASN A 193 9.47 -2.21 26.50
N ILE A 194 9.59 -1.35 25.48
CA ILE A 194 10.66 -0.34 25.37
C ILE A 194 10.08 1.07 25.21
N LEU A 195 9.15 1.29 24.25
CA LEU A 195 8.74 2.62 23.81
C LEU A 195 7.50 3.13 24.59
N GLU A 196 7.55 4.40 25.00
CA GLU A 196 6.42 5.05 25.69
C GLU A 196 5.23 5.26 24.73
N SER A 197 5.49 5.65 23.48
CA SER A 197 4.49 5.74 22.42
C SER A 197 3.72 4.43 22.23
N SER A 198 4.42 3.30 22.27
CA SER A 198 3.84 1.96 22.17
C SER A 198 3.05 1.55 23.41
N ARG A 199 3.44 2.00 24.60
CA ARG A 199 2.62 1.81 25.82
C ARG A 199 1.30 2.55 25.75
N LEU A 200 1.32 3.80 25.26
CA LEU A 200 0.10 4.56 24.99
C LEU A 200 -0.76 3.87 23.94
N TRP A 201 -0.14 3.40 22.84
CA TRP A 201 -0.81 2.66 21.77
C TRP A 201 -1.58 1.45 22.34
N ARG A 202 -0.91 0.58 23.07
CA ARG A 202 -1.48 -0.62 23.68
C ARG A 202 -2.65 -0.29 24.60
N GLY A 203 -2.50 0.71 25.46
CA GLY A 203 -3.58 1.14 26.37
C GLY A 203 -4.83 1.61 25.62
N VAL A 204 -4.66 2.31 24.50
CA VAL A 204 -5.78 2.74 23.66
C VAL A 204 -6.46 1.53 22.99
N VAL A 205 -5.69 0.56 22.48
CA VAL A 205 -6.26 -0.66 21.89
C VAL A 205 -7.06 -1.44 22.94
N GLU A 206 -6.53 -1.61 24.16
CA GLU A 206 -7.22 -2.29 25.27
C GLU A 206 -8.49 -1.55 25.72
N GLU A 207 -8.49 -0.21 25.69
CA GLU A 207 -9.69 0.58 25.99
C GLU A 207 -10.76 0.35 24.91
N MET A 208 -10.40 0.47 23.63
CA MET A 208 -11.32 0.36 22.51
C MET A 208 -11.83 -1.08 22.28
N SER A 209 -11.07 -2.10 22.67
CA SER A 209 -11.52 -3.49 22.54
C SER A 209 -12.83 -3.78 23.26
N LYS A 210 -13.16 -3.01 24.31
CA LYS A 210 -14.41 -3.12 25.07
C LYS A 210 -15.64 -2.73 24.23
N GLU A 211 -15.45 -1.92 23.19
CA GLU A 211 -16.50 -1.52 22.24
C GLU A 211 -16.73 -2.57 21.15
N TYR A 212 -15.78 -3.51 20.97
CA TYR A 212 -15.80 -4.57 19.94
C TYR A 212 -15.67 -5.97 20.56
N PRO A 213 -16.62 -6.40 21.43
CA PRO A 213 -16.50 -7.66 22.19
C PRO A 213 -16.48 -8.92 21.33
N GLU A 214 -16.85 -8.82 20.05
CA GLU A 214 -16.81 -9.92 19.10
C GLU A 214 -15.41 -10.13 18.46
N VAL A 215 -14.49 -9.17 18.64
CA VAL A 215 -13.15 -9.23 18.04
C VAL A 215 -12.18 -9.80 19.06
N GLU A 216 -11.52 -10.90 18.68
CA GLU A 216 -10.38 -11.44 19.43
C GLU A 216 -9.17 -10.52 19.26
N VAL A 217 -8.67 -9.95 20.35
CA VAL A 217 -7.52 -9.03 20.32
C VAL A 217 -6.28 -9.71 20.89
N ASN A 218 -5.21 -9.71 20.10
CA ASN A 218 -3.88 -10.15 20.48
C ASN A 218 -2.88 -9.00 20.42
N HIS A 219 -1.87 -9.03 21.29
CA HIS A 219 -0.76 -8.07 21.27
C HIS A 219 0.56 -8.79 21.01
N LEU A 220 1.31 -8.33 20.02
CA LEU A 220 2.66 -8.80 19.76
C LEU A 220 3.65 -7.63 19.75
N TYR A 221 4.86 -7.87 20.24
CA TYR A 221 5.97 -6.96 19.96
C TYR A 221 6.40 -7.12 18.50
N ILE A 222 6.82 -6.04 17.88
CA ILE A 222 7.19 -6.00 16.46
C ILE A 222 8.20 -7.06 16.06
N ASP A 223 9.23 -7.28 16.87
CA ASP A 223 10.24 -8.32 16.64
C ASP A 223 9.65 -9.74 16.66
N ASN A 224 8.71 -10.01 17.58
CA ASN A 224 8.01 -11.28 17.58
C ASN A 224 7.02 -11.39 16.40
N ALA A 225 6.31 -10.32 16.06
CA ALA A 225 5.39 -10.31 14.93
C ALA A 225 6.10 -10.65 13.61
N SER A 226 7.28 -10.06 13.35
CA SER A 226 8.12 -10.40 12.20
C SER A 226 8.50 -11.88 12.17
N MET A 227 8.92 -12.45 13.30
CA MET A 227 9.22 -13.89 13.35
C MET A 227 7.97 -14.75 13.10
N GLN A 228 6.81 -14.35 13.62
CA GLN A 228 5.57 -15.10 13.47
C GLN A 228 5.00 -15.01 12.05
N LEU A 229 5.19 -13.91 11.33
CA LEU A 229 4.80 -13.81 9.92
C LEU A 229 5.48 -14.89 9.06
N VAL A 230 6.75 -15.19 9.34
CA VAL A 230 7.49 -16.25 8.61
C VAL A 230 7.15 -17.65 9.14
N ARG A 231 6.93 -17.78 10.45
CA ARG A 231 6.75 -19.07 11.12
C ARG A 231 5.33 -19.63 10.98
N ASP A 232 4.33 -18.77 11.18
CA ASP A 232 2.91 -19.13 11.18
C ASP A 232 2.06 -17.90 10.76
N PRO A 233 2.10 -17.51 9.48
CA PRO A 233 1.35 -16.35 8.98
C PRO A 233 -0.17 -16.52 9.13
N LYS A 234 -0.68 -17.75 9.20
CA LYS A 234 -2.11 -18.05 9.29
C LYS A 234 -2.76 -17.63 10.60
N GLN A 235 -1.95 -17.36 11.65
CA GLN A 235 -2.48 -16.84 12.90
C GLN A 235 -3.02 -15.42 12.78
N PHE A 236 -2.57 -14.66 11.75
CA PHE A 236 -2.97 -13.27 11.53
C PHE A 236 -4.20 -13.19 10.62
N ASP A 237 -5.06 -12.21 10.91
CA ASP A 237 -6.16 -11.77 10.05
C ASP A 237 -6.00 -10.26 9.78
N VAL A 238 -6.17 -9.43 10.81
CA VAL A 238 -5.90 -7.99 10.73
C VAL A 238 -4.77 -7.64 11.67
N ILE A 239 -3.77 -6.90 11.17
CA ILE A 239 -2.69 -6.33 11.96
C ILE A 239 -2.89 -4.82 12.01
N VAL A 240 -2.97 -4.22 13.21
CA VAL A 240 -2.96 -2.76 13.37
C VAL A 240 -1.66 -2.33 14.03
N THR A 241 -0.99 -1.32 13.46
CA THR A 241 0.33 -0.90 13.94
C THR A 241 0.70 0.52 13.52
N SER A 242 1.75 1.04 14.14
CA SER A 242 2.32 2.35 13.87
C SER A 242 2.93 2.46 12.46
N ASN A 243 3.27 3.67 12.05
CA ASN A 243 3.72 4.00 10.70
C ASN A 243 4.93 3.16 10.26
N MET A 244 6.05 3.24 10.97
CA MET A 244 7.27 2.54 10.60
C MET A 244 7.13 1.01 10.73
N PHE A 245 6.50 0.53 11.79
CA PHE A 245 6.31 -0.92 11.97
C PHE A 245 5.39 -1.49 10.90
N GLY A 246 4.35 -0.76 10.52
CA GLY A 246 3.44 -1.17 9.44
C GLY A 246 4.11 -1.19 8.07
N ASP A 247 5.06 -0.29 7.82
CA ASP A 247 5.87 -0.29 6.60
C ASP A 247 6.67 -1.59 6.49
N ILE A 248 7.45 -1.89 7.53
CA ILE A 248 8.32 -3.07 7.56
C ILE A 248 7.52 -4.38 7.47
N LEU A 249 6.47 -4.52 8.31
CA LEU A 249 5.68 -5.76 8.35
C LEU A 249 4.91 -6.01 7.05
N SER A 250 4.42 -4.98 6.39
CA SER A 250 3.71 -5.16 5.13
C SER A 250 4.64 -5.55 3.98
N ASP A 251 5.87 -5.03 3.97
CA ASP A 251 6.87 -5.44 2.99
C ASP A 251 7.31 -6.89 3.23
N GLU A 252 7.49 -7.30 4.49
CA GLU A 252 7.72 -8.70 4.86
C GLU A 252 6.54 -9.59 4.44
N ALA A 253 5.30 -9.19 4.72
CA ALA A 253 4.10 -9.90 4.30
C ALA A 253 4.02 -10.03 2.77
N SER A 254 4.49 -9.02 2.02
CA SER A 254 4.55 -9.07 0.56
C SER A 254 5.46 -10.21 0.07
N MET A 255 6.62 -10.33 0.66
CA MET A 255 7.58 -11.36 0.27
C MET A 255 7.10 -12.77 0.58
N ILE A 256 6.40 -12.98 1.69
CA ILE A 256 5.85 -14.30 2.01
C ILE A 256 4.67 -14.71 1.12
N THR A 257 3.99 -13.75 0.48
CA THR A 257 2.93 -14.02 -0.50
C THR A 257 3.43 -14.15 -1.94
N GLY A 258 4.73 -13.99 -2.16
CA GLY A 258 5.41 -14.33 -3.42
C GLY A 258 5.99 -13.17 -4.20
N SER A 259 5.40 -11.97 -4.19
CA SER A 259 5.96 -10.79 -4.86
C SER A 259 5.30 -9.50 -4.40
N ILE A 260 6.13 -8.47 -4.21
CA ILE A 260 5.68 -7.10 -3.97
C ILE A 260 4.87 -6.54 -5.16
N GLY A 261 5.07 -7.08 -6.37
CA GLY A 261 4.30 -6.74 -7.57
C GLY A 261 2.85 -7.23 -7.57
N MET A 262 2.44 -7.96 -6.52
CA MET A 262 1.06 -8.44 -6.35
C MET A 262 0.27 -7.67 -5.29
N LEU A 263 0.91 -6.77 -4.53
CA LEU A 263 0.27 -6.15 -3.37
C LEU A 263 -0.20 -4.72 -3.64
N PRO A 264 -1.52 -4.52 -3.61
CA PRO A 264 -2.12 -3.19 -3.67
C PRO A 264 -2.05 -2.48 -2.33
N SER A 265 -2.29 -1.18 -2.34
CA SER A 265 -2.58 -0.42 -1.14
C SER A 265 -3.60 0.70 -1.35
N ALA A 266 -4.30 1.04 -0.27
CA ALA A 266 -5.21 2.18 -0.20
C ALA A 266 -4.82 3.06 0.97
N SER A 267 -4.54 4.32 0.70
CA SER A 267 -4.35 5.36 1.72
C SER A 267 -5.67 6.12 1.87
N LEU A 268 -6.29 6.04 3.06
CA LEU A 268 -7.64 6.50 3.35
C LEU A 268 -7.63 7.55 4.47
N GLY A 269 -8.56 8.48 4.40
CA GLY A 269 -8.84 9.48 5.42
C GLY A 269 -10.28 9.46 5.89
N GLU A 270 -10.76 10.61 6.37
CA GLU A 270 -12.18 10.82 6.58
C GLU A 270 -12.87 11.10 5.24
N GLY A 271 -14.01 10.46 4.99
CA GLY A 271 -14.75 10.60 3.74
C GLY A 271 -14.37 9.55 2.68
N THR A 272 -14.56 9.92 1.42
CA THR A 272 -14.39 9.00 0.28
C THR A 272 -13.10 9.20 -0.50
N LEU A 273 -12.46 10.36 -0.38
CA LEU A 273 -11.19 10.61 -1.06
C LEU A 273 -10.11 9.67 -0.52
N GLY A 274 -9.50 8.90 -1.42
CA GLY A 274 -8.39 8.02 -1.13
C GLY A 274 -7.27 8.15 -2.16
N MET A 275 -6.07 7.69 -1.79
CA MET A 275 -4.96 7.53 -2.72
C MET A 275 -4.60 6.05 -2.81
N TYR A 276 -4.49 5.56 -4.04
CA TYR A 276 -4.32 4.16 -4.38
C TYR A 276 -3.02 3.97 -5.14
N GLU A 277 -2.18 3.09 -4.63
CA GLU A 277 -0.83 2.88 -5.15
C GLU A 277 -0.39 1.43 -4.90
N PRO A 278 0.47 0.85 -5.74
CA PRO A 278 1.12 -0.42 -5.40
C PRO A 278 2.08 -0.22 -4.22
N ILE A 279 2.39 -1.29 -3.49
CA ILE A 279 3.37 -1.21 -2.38
C ILE A 279 4.80 -1.07 -2.91
N HIS A 280 5.09 -1.62 -4.11
CA HIS A 280 6.42 -1.56 -4.71
C HIS A 280 6.86 -0.12 -5.05
N GLY A 281 8.17 0.09 -5.08
CA GLY A 281 8.77 1.36 -5.50
C GLY A 281 8.87 1.52 -7.03
N SER A 282 9.69 2.47 -7.45
CA SER A 282 9.85 2.86 -8.85
C SER A 282 10.70 1.91 -9.71
N ALA A 283 11.43 0.98 -9.11
CA ALA A 283 12.26 -0.03 -9.77
C ALA A 283 13.02 0.51 -11.01
N PRO A 284 13.92 1.50 -10.83
CA PRO A 284 14.54 2.23 -11.93
C PRO A 284 15.43 1.34 -12.83
N ASP A 285 15.86 0.21 -12.31
CA ASP A 285 16.66 -0.80 -13.03
C ASP A 285 15.89 -1.53 -14.13
N ILE A 286 14.56 -1.62 -14.02
CA ILE A 286 13.70 -2.26 -15.02
C ILE A 286 12.78 -1.29 -15.76
N ALA A 287 12.82 0.00 -15.43
CA ALA A 287 12.01 1.03 -16.07
C ALA A 287 12.23 1.08 -17.59
N GLY A 288 11.17 1.21 -18.38
CA GLY A 288 11.19 1.24 -19.84
C GLY A 288 11.44 -0.11 -20.51
N LYS A 289 11.61 -1.20 -19.74
CA LYS A 289 11.83 -2.54 -20.32
C LYS A 289 10.55 -3.32 -20.59
N GLY A 290 9.39 -2.84 -20.12
CA GLY A 290 8.09 -3.49 -20.31
C GLY A 290 7.98 -4.86 -19.65
N ILE A 291 8.68 -5.06 -18.52
CA ILE A 291 8.71 -6.33 -17.77
C ILE A 291 8.17 -6.22 -16.35
N ALA A 292 7.82 -5.02 -15.90
CA ALA A 292 7.22 -4.79 -14.58
C ALA A 292 5.85 -5.49 -14.46
N ASN A 293 5.57 -6.00 -13.26
CA ASN A 293 4.27 -6.59 -12.96
C ASN A 293 3.24 -5.47 -12.69
N PRO A 294 2.17 -5.32 -13.50
CA PRO A 294 1.17 -4.27 -13.30
C PRO A 294 0.07 -4.65 -12.30
N LEU A 295 0.04 -5.90 -11.80
CA LEU A 295 -1.11 -6.44 -11.07
C LEU A 295 -1.35 -5.72 -9.75
N ALA A 296 -0.30 -5.30 -9.03
CA ALA A 296 -0.46 -4.53 -7.80
C ALA A 296 -1.21 -3.20 -8.04
N THR A 297 -0.87 -2.46 -9.12
CA THR A 297 -1.54 -1.20 -9.47
C THR A 297 -2.98 -1.45 -9.95
N ILE A 298 -3.21 -2.50 -10.73
CA ILE A 298 -4.54 -2.94 -11.15
C ILE A 298 -5.41 -3.30 -9.94
N LEU A 299 -4.86 -4.04 -8.96
CA LEU A 299 -5.56 -4.38 -7.72
C LEU A 299 -5.78 -3.14 -6.81
N SER A 300 -4.84 -2.17 -6.82
CA SER A 300 -5.05 -0.87 -6.15
C SER A 300 -6.22 -0.11 -6.78
N THR A 301 -6.40 -0.23 -8.09
CA THR A 301 -7.56 0.32 -8.80
C THR A 301 -8.87 -0.36 -8.35
N ALA A 302 -8.88 -1.67 -8.12
CA ALA A 302 -10.03 -2.36 -7.52
C ALA A 302 -10.36 -1.82 -6.11
N MET A 303 -9.34 -1.56 -5.29
CA MET A 303 -9.52 -0.91 -3.99
C MET A 303 -10.10 0.51 -4.13
N MET A 304 -9.69 1.28 -5.16
CA MET A 304 -10.27 2.61 -5.45
C MET A 304 -11.76 2.51 -5.76
N LEU A 305 -12.17 1.59 -6.61
CA LEU A 305 -13.57 1.36 -6.94
C LEU A 305 -14.39 1.01 -5.68
N ARG A 306 -13.84 0.17 -4.81
CA ARG A 306 -14.49 -0.25 -3.56
C ARG A 306 -14.59 0.86 -2.53
N TYR A 307 -13.51 1.53 -2.22
CA TYR A 307 -13.45 2.44 -1.06
C TYR A 307 -13.84 3.88 -1.39
N SER A 308 -13.43 4.42 -2.54
CA SER A 308 -13.78 5.79 -2.93
C SER A 308 -15.14 5.87 -3.64
N PHE A 309 -15.47 4.88 -4.49
CA PHE A 309 -16.65 4.96 -5.36
C PHE A 309 -17.81 4.06 -4.91
N ASN A 310 -17.58 3.19 -3.91
CA ASN A 310 -18.56 2.21 -3.44
C ASN A 310 -19.07 1.28 -4.56
N LEU A 311 -18.20 0.93 -5.49
CA LEU A 311 -18.43 0.06 -6.63
C LEU A 311 -17.87 -1.35 -6.35
N GLU A 312 -18.56 -2.10 -5.51
CA GLU A 312 -18.08 -3.40 -5.01
C GLU A 312 -18.03 -4.48 -6.11
N GLN A 313 -19.02 -4.51 -7.02
CA GLN A 313 -19.07 -5.52 -8.07
C GLN A 313 -17.97 -5.28 -9.11
N GLU A 314 -17.75 -4.03 -9.47
CA GLU A 314 -16.71 -3.60 -10.40
C GLU A 314 -15.31 -3.93 -9.85
N ALA A 315 -15.12 -3.74 -8.56
CA ALA A 315 -13.87 -4.11 -7.87
C ALA A 315 -13.64 -5.63 -7.91
N ARG A 316 -14.68 -6.43 -7.63
CA ARG A 316 -14.62 -7.90 -7.70
C ARG A 316 -14.32 -8.40 -9.11
N ASP A 317 -14.90 -7.79 -10.12
CA ASP A 317 -14.65 -8.19 -11.51
C ASP A 317 -13.16 -8.03 -11.89
N ILE A 318 -12.49 -6.98 -11.40
CA ILE A 318 -11.04 -6.82 -11.58
C ILE A 318 -10.27 -7.91 -10.83
N GLU A 319 -10.61 -8.15 -9.56
CA GLU A 319 -9.96 -9.17 -8.72
C GLU A 319 -10.13 -10.57 -9.34
N ASP A 320 -11.32 -10.91 -9.78
CA ASP A 320 -11.62 -12.19 -10.45
C ASP A 320 -10.90 -12.33 -11.80
N ALA A 321 -10.79 -11.23 -12.57
CA ALA A 321 -10.04 -11.21 -13.82
C ALA A 321 -8.54 -11.50 -13.58
N VAL A 322 -7.94 -10.89 -12.56
CA VAL A 322 -6.55 -11.17 -12.16
C VAL A 322 -6.39 -12.64 -11.79
N ILE A 323 -7.29 -13.20 -10.99
CA ILE A 323 -7.26 -14.63 -10.59
C ILE A 323 -7.31 -15.53 -11.82
N LYS A 324 -8.23 -15.28 -12.77
CA LYS A 324 -8.36 -16.08 -14.01
C LYS A 324 -7.09 -16.06 -14.85
N VAL A 325 -6.46 -14.89 -15.02
CA VAL A 325 -5.18 -14.77 -15.76
C VAL A 325 -4.09 -15.62 -15.09
N LEU A 326 -4.02 -15.58 -13.76
CA LEU A 326 -3.07 -16.40 -13.00
C LEU A 326 -3.39 -17.90 -13.08
N GLU A 327 -4.66 -18.31 -13.08
CA GLU A 327 -5.09 -19.70 -13.24
C GLU A 327 -4.77 -20.23 -14.64
N GLU A 328 -4.83 -19.41 -15.67
CA GLU A 328 -4.41 -19.76 -17.03
C GLU A 328 -2.87 -19.88 -17.20
N GLY A 329 -2.11 -19.58 -16.14
CA GLY A 329 -0.67 -19.81 -16.08
C GLY A 329 0.17 -18.66 -16.64
N TYR A 330 -0.38 -17.47 -16.90
CA TYR A 330 0.40 -16.30 -17.30
C TYR A 330 1.13 -15.68 -16.10
N ARG A 331 2.38 -15.27 -16.29
CA ARG A 331 3.24 -14.71 -15.24
C ARG A 331 4.15 -13.61 -15.77
N THR A 332 4.34 -12.57 -14.99
CA THR A 332 5.47 -11.66 -15.14
C THR A 332 6.73 -12.27 -14.52
N GLY A 333 7.90 -11.64 -14.74
CA GLY A 333 9.19 -12.20 -14.36
C GLY A 333 9.36 -12.48 -12.86
N ASP A 334 8.78 -11.63 -12.02
CA ASP A 334 8.82 -11.68 -10.55
C ASP A 334 8.05 -12.86 -9.93
N ILE A 335 6.98 -13.30 -10.61
CA ILE A 335 6.11 -14.42 -10.17
C ILE A 335 6.22 -15.66 -11.07
N LYS A 336 7.27 -15.72 -11.90
CA LYS A 336 7.50 -16.81 -12.84
C LYS A 336 7.77 -18.13 -12.12
N SER A 337 7.04 -19.17 -12.48
CA SER A 337 7.25 -20.53 -11.99
C SER A 337 7.32 -21.55 -13.15
N LYS A 338 7.67 -22.80 -12.84
CA LYS A 338 7.83 -23.84 -13.84
C LYS A 338 6.48 -24.14 -14.51
N GLY A 339 6.50 -24.25 -15.84
CA GLY A 339 5.29 -24.61 -16.61
C GLY A 339 4.37 -23.43 -16.91
N THR A 340 4.72 -22.20 -16.50
CA THR A 340 3.93 -21.00 -16.76
C THR A 340 4.45 -20.20 -17.96
N THR A 341 3.60 -19.37 -18.56
CA THR A 341 3.93 -18.52 -19.71
C THR A 341 4.41 -17.16 -19.21
N LEU A 342 5.62 -16.77 -19.61
CA LEU A 342 6.18 -15.45 -19.31
C LEU A 342 5.56 -14.40 -20.22
N VAL A 343 5.06 -13.33 -19.62
CA VAL A 343 4.50 -12.15 -20.33
C VAL A 343 5.10 -10.85 -19.79
N GLY A 344 5.07 -9.81 -20.62
CA GLY A 344 5.48 -8.48 -20.21
C GLY A 344 4.34 -7.66 -19.59
N THR A 345 4.66 -6.42 -19.18
CA THR A 345 3.71 -5.50 -18.51
C THR A 345 2.43 -5.30 -19.33
N LYS A 346 2.58 -4.92 -20.60
CA LYS A 346 1.44 -4.63 -21.49
C LYS A 346 0.58 -5.87 -21.79
N GLU A 347 1.23 -7.00 -21.98
CA GLU A 347 0.51 -8.25 -22.26
C GLU A 347 -0.28 -8.71 -21.02
N MET A 348 0.32 -8.61 -19.82
CA MET A 348 -0.37 -8.91 -18.56
C MET A 348 -1.59 -8.04 -18.37
N GLY A 349 -1.48 -6.71 -18.57
CA GLY A 349 -2.61 -5.79 -18.48
C GLY A 349 -3.70 -6.10 -19.50
N GLN A 350 -3.33 -6.41 -20.76
CA GLN A 350 -4.29 -6.79 -21.80
C GLN A 350 -5.04 -8.07 -21.46
N LEU A 351 -4.35 -9.08 -20.92
CA LEU A 351 -4.97 -10.33 -20.48
C LEU A 351 -6.01 -10.09 -19.38
N VAL A 352 -5.73 -9.18 -18.43
CA VAL A 352 -6.73 -8.80 -17.40
C VAL A 352 -7.94 -8.13 -18.03
N VAL A 353 -7.74 -7.19 -18.96
CA VAL A 353 -8.84 -6.52 -19.70
C VAL A 353 -9.74 -7.53 -20.42
N GLU A 354 -9.17 -8.57 -21.02
CA GLU A 354 -9.92 -9.61 -21.73
C GLU A 354 -10.76 -10.52 -20.81
N LYS A 355 -10.45 -10.58 -19.51
CA LYS A 355 -11.18 -11.39 -18.53
C LYS A 355 -12.29 -10.61 -17.78
N ILE A 356 -12.30 -9.29 -17.91
CA ILE A 356 -13.39 -8.42 -17.41
C ILE A 356 -14.57 -8.46 -18.39
#